data_a65f7357a41d0ac33d169e156882389f
#
_entry.id   a65f7357a41d0ac33d169e156882389f
#
_cell.length_a   1.000
_cell.length_b   1.000
_cell.length_c   1.000
_cell.angle_alpha   90.00
_cell.angle_beta   90.00
_cell.angle_gamma   90.00
#
_symmetry.space_group_name_H-M   'P 1'
#
loop_
_entity.id
_entity.type
_entity.pdbx_description
1 polymer ?
#
loop_
_entity_poly.entity_id
_entity_poly.type
_entity_poly.pdbx_seq_one_letter_code
_entity_poly.pdbx_strand_id
1 'polypeptide(L)'
;MLFDIEAEDKLSLIQQMVDKFDSEGYLCDKEQFHKDVLDREEVFSTYIDYDIGIPHGKSDGVEEPGVCIARLKTPIQWTDEEDEKVDLVIMIAVRNQSDNNLHMQILSKLSRNLMHEEFRTLMKQGEKDDVYQALVEEVGE
;
A
#
# COMPACT_ATOMS: atom_id res chain seq x y z
N MET A 1 -10.33 1.50 1.29
CA MET A 1 -9.71 2.12 0.10
C MET A 1 -9.93 3.62 0.11
N LEU A 2 -8.92 4.37 -0.33
CA LEU A 2 -8.96 5.83 -0.38
C LEU A 2 -8.78 6.28 -1.83
N PHE A 3 -9.86 6.78 -2.43
CA PHE A 3 -9.82 7.23 -3.82
C PHE A 3 -9.93 8.74 -3.89
N ASP A 4 -9.27 9.33 -4.89
CA ASP A 4 -9.31 10.77 -5.18
C ASP A 4 -8.87 11.62 -3.99
N ILE A 5 -7.87 11.15 -3.26
CA ILE A 5 -7.36 11.88 -2.10
C ILE A 5 -6.26 12.85 -2.51
N GLU A 6 -6.02 13.82 -1.65
CA GLU A 6 -4.92 14.75 -1.81
C GLU A 6 -3.98 14.59 -0.62
N ALA A 7 -2.69 14.58 -0.92
CA ALA A 7 -1.66 14.56 0.11
C ALA A 7 -0.53 15.46 -0.37
N GLU A 8 0.10 16.15 0.56
CA GLU A 8 1.18 17.07 0.21
C GLU A 8 2.48 16.33 -0.06
N ASP A 9 2.69 15.22 0.66
CA ASP A 9 3.93 14.47 0.55
C ASP A 9 3.71 13.02 0.98
N LYS A 10 4.79 12.24 0.86
CA LYS A 10 4.81 10.83 1.21
C LYS A 10 4.41 10.56 2.65
N LEU A 11 4.94 11.34 3.59
CA LEU A 11 4.67 11.12 5.01
C LEU A 11 3.21 11.38 5.34
N SER A 12 2.62 12.41 4.77
CA SER A 12 1.21 12.72 4.95
C SER A 12 0.33 11.59 4.40
N LEU A 13 0.67 11.07 3.23
CA LEU A 13 -0.09 9.98 2.63
C LEU A 13 -0.02 8.71 3.47
N ILE A 14 1.17 8.35 3.93
CA ILE A 14 1.35 7.16 4.77
C ILE A 14 0.51 7.31 6.04
N GLN A 15 0.50 8.50 6.64
CA GLN A 15 -0.31 8.76 7.83
C GLN A 15 -1.80 8.53 7.55
N GLN A 16 -2.30 9.01 6.43
CA GLN A 16 -3.71 8.83 6.07
C GLN A 16 -4.05 7.35 5.88
N MET A 17 -3.17 6.59 5.26
CA MET A 17 -3.40 5.17 5.03
C MET A 17 -3.34 4.37 6.33
N VAL A 18 -2.41 4.70 7.23
CA VAL A 18 -2.34 4.07 8.55
C VAL A 18 -3.61 4.38 9.34
N ASP A 19 -4.09 5.63 9.29
CA ASP A 19 -5.34 6.00 9.94
C ASP A 19 -6.52 5.20 9.41
N LYS A 20 -6.54 4.94 8.11
CA LYS A 20 -7.61 4.14 7.50
C LYS A 20 -7.58 2.70 7.99
N PHE A 21 -6.40 2.08 8.06
CA PHE A 21 -6.28 0.74 8.63
C PHE A 21 -6.78 0.70 10.08
N ASP A 22 -6.40 1.71 10.86
CA ASP A 22 -6.79 1.78 12.26
C ASP A 22 -8.32 1.92 12.40
N SER A 23 -8.93 2.78 11.61
CA SER A 23 -10.37 3.01 11.67
C SER A 23 -11.17 1.78 11.25
N GLU A 24 -10.60 0.90 10.42
CA GLU A 24 -11.26 -0.32 9.98
C GLU A 24 -10.95 -1.53 10.88
N GLY A 25 -10.19 -1.33 11.96
CA GLY A 25 -9.93 -2.39 12.92
C GLY A 25 -8.79 -3.34 12.59
N TYR A 26 -7.93 -2.98 11.66
CA TYR A 26 -6.81 -3.83 11.26
C TYR A 26 -5.60 -3.71 12.19
N LEU A 27 -5.54 -2.67 13.00
CA LEU A 27 -4.37 -2.42 13.86
C LEU A 27 -4.71 -2.57 15.33
N CYS A 28 -3.82 -3.18 16.09
CA CYS A 28 -3.90 -3.20 17.56
C CYS A 28 -3.00 -2.14 18.19
N ASP A 29 -1.99 -1.66 17.45
CA ASP A 29 -1.13 -0.59 17.89
C ASP A 29 -0.74 0.25 16.67
N LYS A 30 -1.51 1.29 16.44
CA LYS A 30 -1.33 2.20 15.31
C LYS A 30 0.05 2.81 15.25
N GLU A 31 0.56 3.28 16.39
CA GLU A 31 1.86 3.94 16.44
C GLU A 31 3.00 2.99 16.09
N GLN A 32 2.93 1.76 16.56
CA GLN A 32 3.93 0.76 16.25
C GLN A 32 3.94 0.42 14.76
N PHE A 33 2.76 0.21 14.17
CA PHE A 33 2.67 -0.08 12.73
C PHE A 33 3.20 1.09 11.91
N HIS A 34 2.81 2.31 12.25
CA HIS A 34 3.25 3.51 11.55
C HIS A 34 4.78 3.62 11.56
N LYS A 35 5.37 3.41 12.73
CA LYS A 35 6.82 3.43 12.87
C LYS A 35 7.50 2.36 12.01
N ASP A 36 6.96 1.15 12.03
CA ASP A 36 7.53 0.03 11.28
C ASP A 36 7.47 0.26 9.77
N VAL A 37 6.38 0.85 9.28
CA VAL A 37 6.27 1.22 7.86
C VAL A 37 7.32 2.27 7.49
N LEU A 38 7.49 3.29 8.32
CA LEU A 38 8.47 4.35 8.06
C LEU A 38 9.89 3.82 8.10
N ASP A 39 10.19 2.95 9.06
CA ASP A 39 11.51 2.32 9.17
C ASP A 39 11.83 1.49 7.91
N ARG A 40 10.85 0.77 7.40
CA ARG A 40 11.02 -0.02 6.18
C ARG A 40 11.31 0.87 4.98
N GLU A 41 10.62 1.99 4.85
CA GLU A 41 10.84 2.93 3.76
C GLU A 41 12.23 3.57 3.80
N GLU A 42 12.80 3.74 4.98
CA GLU A 42 14.15 4.30 5.13
C GLU A 42 15.24 3.35 4.60
N VAL A 43 14.99 2.04 4.68
CA VAL A 43 15.97 1.05 4.19
C VAL A 43 16.05 1.09 2.66
N PHE A 44 14.91 0.97 2.01
CA PHE A 44 14.77 1.09 0.56
C PHE A 44 13.41 1.66 0.25
N SER A 45 13.34 2.55 -0.72
CA SER A 45 12.06 3.03 -1.20
C SER A 45 11.24 1.87 -1.76
N THR A 46 9.94 1.93 -1.55
CA THR A 46 9.00 0.95 -2.11
C THR A 46 8.44 1.41 -3.45
N TYR A 47 9.07 2.40 -4.08
CA TYR A 47 8.69 2.84 -5.41
C TYR A 47 8.94 1.71 -6.42
N ILE A 48 7.94 1.46 -7.25
CA ILE A 48 8.11 0.59 -8.41
C ILE A 48 7.77 1.41 -9.65
N ASP A 49 8.11 0.91 -10.83
CA ASP A 49 7.82 1.62 -12.07
C ASP A 49 6.32 1.88 -12.22
N TYR A 50 5.94 2.71 -13.17
CA TYR A 50 4.55 3.04 -13.50
C TYR A 50 3.87 3.96 -12.47
N ASP A 51 4.66 4.73 -11.72
CA ASP A 51 4.17 5.71 -10.74
C ASP A 51 3.41 5.06 -9.59
N ILE A 52 3.90 3.94 -9.11
CA ILE A 52 3.27 3.16 -8.04
C ILE A 52 4.23 2.98 -6.88
N GLY A 53 3.73 3.20 -5.66
CA GLY A 53 4.45 2.90 -4.43
C GLY A 53 3.76 1.79 -3.65
N ILE A 54 4.54 0.93 -2.99
CA ILE A 54 4.02 -0.20 -2.22
C ILE A 54 4.60 -0.19 -0.80
N PRO A 55 4.24 0.81 0.04
CA PRO A 55 4.72 0.79 1.42
C PRO A 55 4.14 -0.42 2.15
N HIS A 56 4.93 -1.00 3.05
CA HIS A 56 4.46 -2.16 3.78
C HIS A 56 5.12 -2.24 5.15
N GLY A 57 4.44 -2.93 6.06
CA GLY A 57 4.96 -3.16 7.40
C GLY A 57 4.60 -4.54 7.89
N LYS A 58 5.62 -5.25 8.38
CA LYS A 58 5.44 -6.48 9.13
C LYS A 58 5.62 -6.08 10.59
N SER A 59 4.55 -6.12 11.37
CA SER A 59 4.52 -5.40 12.63
C SER A 59 3.69 -6.11 13.70
N ASP A 60 4.14 -5.98 14.94
CA ASP A 60 3.34 -6.42 16.09
C ASP A 60 2.11 -5.54 16.30
N GLY A 61 2.08 -4.35 15.67
CA GLY A 61 0.93 -3.47 15.73
C GLY A 61 -0.21 -3.86 14.83
N VAL A 62 -0.06 -4.91 14.02
CA VAL A 62 -1.11 -5.37 13.11
C VAL A 62 -1.95 -6.46 13.77
N GLU A 63 -3.26 -6.24 13.85
CA GLU A 63 -4.22 -7.21 14.35
C GLU A 63 -4.59 -8.22 13.29
N GLU A 64 -4.89 -7.74 12.07
CA GLU A 64 -5.24 -8.59 10.94
C GLU A 64 -4.49 -8.12 9.69
N PRO A 65 -4.01 -9.04 8.86
CA PRO A 65 -3.34 -8.63 7.61
C PRO A 65 -4.33 -7.97 6.66
N GLY A 66 -3.86 -7.01 5.91
CA GLY A 66 -4.72 -6.29 4.98
C GLY A 66 -3.95 -5.48 3.98
N VAL A 67 -4.69 -4.95 3.01
CA VAL A 67 -4.17 -4.11 1.93
C VAL A 67 -5.03 -2.86 1.84
N CYS A 68 -4.38 -1.71 1.74
CA CYS A 68 -5.07 -0.43 1.58
C CYS A 68 -4.58 0.24 0.30
N ILE A 69 -5.51 0.72 -0.52
CA ILE A 69 -5.19 1.40 -1.78
C ILE A 69 -5.52 2.87 -1.67
N ALA A 70 -4.60 3.71 -2.12
CA ALA A 70 -4.84 5.15 -2.24
C ALA A 70 -4.58 5.60 -3.66
N ARG A 71 -5.54 6.30 -4.24
CA ARG A 71 -5.41 6.96 -5.53
C ARG A 71 -5.30 8.45 -5.31
N LEU A 72 -4.30 9.06 -5.93
CA LEU A 72 -4.03 10.49 -5.74
C LEU A 72 -4.50 11.28 -6.94
N LYS A 73 -5.14 12.42 -6.68
CA LYS A 73 -5.53 13.35 -7.73
C LYS A 73 -4.30 13.96 -8.39
N THR A 74 -3.27 14.24 -7.60
CA THR A 74 -2.04 14.82 -8.07
C THR A 74 -0.89 13.93 -7.63
N PRO A 75 -0.02 13.50 -8.55
CA PRO A 75 1.14 12.67 -8.17
C PRO A 75 2.03 13.39 -7.16
N ILE A 76 2.59 12.63 -6.23
CA ILE A 76 3.53 13.16 -5.24
C ILE A 76 4.88 12.50 -5.39
N GLN A 77 5.93 13.21 -4.99
CA GLN A 77 7.28 12.67 -5.02
C GLN A 77 7.41 11.57 -3.97
N TRP A 78 7.95 10.42 -4.38
CA TRP A 78 8.06 9.26 -3.49
C TRP A 78 9.47 9.02 -2.99
N THR A 79 10.47 9.33 -3.82
CA THR A 79 11.88 9.19 -3.48
C THR A 79 12.57 10.53 -3.61
N ASP A 80 13.88 10.57 -3.39
CA ASP A 80 14.67 11.76 -3.60
C ASP A 80 14.86 12.09 -5.09
N GLU A 81 14.54 11.13 -5.97
CA GLU A 81 14.61 11.33 -7.40
C GLU A 81 13.37 12.07 -7.89
N GLU A 82 13.55 13.18 -8.57
CA GLU A 82 12.42 14.02 -9.01
C GLU A 82 11.45 13.29 -9.93
N ASP A 83 11.95 12.33 -10.70
CA ASP A 83 11.14 11.59 -11.67
C ASP A 83 10.27 10.53 -11.01
N GLU A 84 10.55 10.18 -9.76
CA GLU A 84 9.87 9.09 -9.08
C GLU A 84 8.69 9.58 -8.27
N LYS A 85 7.61 9.87 -8.99
CA LYS A 85 6.35 10.29 -8.39
C LYS A 85 5.35 9.16 -8.45
N VAL A 86 4.39 9.18 -7.53
CA VAL A 86 3.34 8.14 -7.47
C VAL A 86 1.96 8.78 -7.53
N ASP A 87 1.05 8.11 -8.21
CA ASP A 87 -0.37 8.46 -8.22
C ASP A 87 -1.23 7.31 -7.69
N LEU A 88 -0.61 6.17 -7.45
CA LEU A 88 -1.26 5.01 -6.86
C LEU A 88 -0.34 4.44 -5.78
N VAL A 89 -0.89 4.22 -4.59
CA VAL A 89 -0.13 3.64 -3.48
C VAL A 89 -0.92 2.48 -2.90
N ILE A 90 -0.25 1.35 -2.73
CA ILE A 90 -0.86 0.15 -2.17
C ILE A 90 -0.08 -0.20 -0.90
N MET A 91 -0.70 -0.03 0.25
CA MET A 91 -0.06 -0.32 1.54
C MET A 91 -0.45 -1.72 2.01
N ILE A 92 0.54 -2.48 2.46
CA ILE A 92 0.36 -3.85 2.93
C ILE A 92 0.71 -3.92 4.42
N ALA A 93 -0.21 -4.48 5.21
CA ALA A 93 -0.01 -4.71 6.64
C ALA A 93 -0.05 -6.20 6.92
N VAL A 94 0.97 -6.75 7.57
CA VAL A 94 1.00 -8.15 7.98
C VAL A 94 1.52 -8.27 9.40
N ARG A 95 1.10 -9.34 10.08
CA ARG A 95 1.50 -9.60 11.45
C ARG A 95 2.90 -10.19 11.51
N ASN A 96 3.62 -9.83 12.56
CA ASN A 96 5.01 -10.21 12.72
C ASN A 96 5.20 -11.70 13.06
N GLN A 97 4.30 -12.28 13.80
CA GLN A 97 4.53 -13.60 14.41
C GLN A 97 3.98 -14.80 13.68
N SER A 98 2.85 -14.71 13.03
CA SER A 98 2.18 -15.88 12.49
C SER A 98 2.07 -15.91 10.98
N ASP A 99 2.55 -14.88 10.30
CA ASP A 99 2.36 -14.73 8.87
C ASP A 99 3.70 -14.76 8.15
N ASN A 100 4.54 -15.75 8.49
CA ASN A 100 5.95 -15.80 8.08
C ASN A 100 6.22 -15.53 6.61
N ASN A 101 5.36 -16.02 5.72
CA ASN A 101 5.55 -15.83 4.29
C ASN A 101 4.43 -15.04 3.63
N LEU A 102 3.44 -14.61 4.42
CA LEU A 102 2.27 -13.94 3.85
C LEU A 102 2.65 -12.65 3.14
N HIS A 103 3.49 -11.84 3.76
CA HIS A 103 3.89 -10.57 3.17
C HIS A 103 4.67 -10.79 1.86
N MET A 104 5.52 -11.81 1.81
CA MET A 104 6.24 -12.14 0.58
C MET A 104 5.28 -12.68 -0.49
N GLN A 105 4.29 -13.45 -0.10
CA GLN A 105 3.28 -13.96 -1.03
C GLN A 105 2.44 -12.82 -1.61
N ILE A 106 2.00 -11.90 -0.76
CA ILE A 106 1.22 -10.74 -1.21
C ILE A 106 2.06 -9.86 -2.15
N LEU A 107 3.29 -9.55 -1.76
CA LEU A 107 4.17 -8.74 -2.59
C LEU A 107 4.44 -9.40 -3.94
N SER A 108 4.71 -10.69 -3.94
CA SER A 108 4.99 -11.43 -5.16
C SER A 108 3.80 -11.42 -6.12
N LYS A 109 2.62 -11.73 -5.62
CA LYS A 109 1.40 -11.75 -6.43
C LYS A 109 1.05 -10.35 -6.93
N LEU A 110 1.14 -9.36 -6.07
CA LEU A 110 0.84 -7.99 -6.42
C LEU A 110 1.82 -7.47 -7.48
N SER A 111 3.11 -7.68 -7.27
CA SER A 111 4.14 -7.23 -8.22
C SER A 111 3.96 -7.88 -9.58
N ARG A 112 3.64 -9.18 -9.59
CA ARG A 112 3.42 -9.91 -10.84
C ARG A 112 2.23 -9.34 -11.62
N ASN A 113 1.13 -9.07 -10.91
CA ASN A 113 -0.06 -8.51 -11.56
C ASN A 113 0.17 -7.08 -12.03
N LEU A 114 0.95 -6.31 -11.30
CA LEU A 114 1.25 -4.92 -11.67
C LEU A 114 2.15 -4.82 -12.92
N MET A 115 2.76 -5.91 -13.35
CA MET A 115 3.47 -5.93 -14.62
C MET A 115 2.52 -5.92 -15.82
N HIS A 116 1.26 -6.21 -15.62
CA HIS A 116 0.25 -6.21 -16.69
C HIS A 116 -0.46 -4.87 -16.74
N GLU A 117 -0.46 -4.27 -17.92
CA GLU A 117 -1.07 -2.96 -18.13
C GLU A 117 -2.55 -2.94 -17.73
N GLU A 118 -3.28 -4.02 -18.04
CA GLU A 118 -4.70 -4.10 -17.72
C GLU A 118 -4.95 -4.00 -16.23
N PHE A 119 -4.14 -4.69 -15.44
CA PHE A 119 -4.28 -4.64 -13.97
C PHE A 119 -3.95 -3.24 -13.46
N ARG A 120 -2.88 -2.62 -13.95
CA ARG A 120 -2.52 -1.25 -13.55
C ARG A 120 -3.63 -0.26 -13.88
N THR A 121 -4.20 -0.36 -15.06
CA THR A 121 -5.28 0.52 -15.49
C THR A 121 -6.50 0.34 -14.60
N LEU A 122 -6.84 -0.90 -14.26
CA LEU A 122 -7.94 -1.18 -13.35
C LEU A 122 -7.71 -0.55 -11.98
N MET A 123 -6.51 -0.73 -11.42
CA MET A 123 -6.18 -0.17 -10.12
C MET A 123 -6.22 1.35 -10.11
N LYS A 124 -5.81 2.00 -11.20
CA LYS A 124 -5.74 3.45 -11.29
C LYS A 124 -7.05 4.10 -11.70
N GLN A 125 -7.88 3.43 -12.50
CA GLN A 125 -9.06 4.03 -13.12
C GLN A 125 -10.35 3.27 -12.91
N GLY A 126 -10.30 2.04 -12.38
CA GLY A 126 -11.48 1.20 -12.24
C GLY A 126 -12.42 1.67 -11.14
N GLU A 127 -13.64 1.15 -11.15
CA GLU A 127 -14.60 1.40 -10.09
C GLU A 127 -14.14 0.71 -8.81
N LYS A 128 -14.53 1.25 -7.67
CA LYS A 128 -14.11 0.74 -6.36
C LYS A 128 -14.40 -0.75 -6.20
N ASP A 129 -15.59 -1.18 -6.59
CA ASP A 129 -15.99 -2.58 -6.46
C ASP A 129 -15.16 -3.49 -7.36
N ASP A 130 -14.84 -3.04 -8.57
CA ASP A 130 -14.02 -3.80 -9.51
C ASP A 130 -12.58 -3.92 -9.01
N VAL A 131 -12.05 -2.86 -8.42
CA VAL A 131 -10.71 -2.88 -7.84
C VAL A 131 -10.67 -3.87 -6.67
N TYR A 132 -11.66 -3.82 -5.80
CA TYR A 132 -11.75 -4.73 -4.66
C TYR A 132 -11.81 -6.17 -5.12
N GLN A 133 -12.66 -6.46 -6.09
CA GLN A 133 -12.83 -7.81 -6.62
C GLN A 133 -11.53 -8.34 -7.23
N ALA A 134 -10.83 -7.51 -7.99
CA ALA A 134 -9.57 -7.90 -8.60
C ALA A 134 -8.51 -8.20 -7.55
N LEU A 135 -8.44 -7.42 -6.48
CA LEU A 135 -7.50 -7.70 -5.40
C LEU A 135 -7.79 -9.01 -4.70
N VAL A 136 -9.07 -9.30 -4.44
CA VAL A 136 -9.46 -10.54 -3.80
C VAL A 136 -9.07 -11.74 -4.68
N GLU A 137 -9.33 -11.67 -5.97
CA GLU A 137 -9.07 -12.77 -6.89
C GLU A 137 -7.58 -13.00 -7.15
N GLU A 138 -6.82 -11.91 -7.34
CA GLU A 138 -5.44 -12.01 -7.80
C GLU A 138 -4.43 -12.03 -6.66
N VAL A 139 -4.72 -11.39 -5.54
CA VAL A 139 -3.78 -11.31 -4.42
C VAL A 139 -4.08 -12.39 -3.38
N GLY A 140 -5.23 -13.03 -3.45
CA GLY A 140 -5.51 -14.22 -2.67
C GLY A 140 -5.95 -13.98 -1.24
N GLU A 141 -6.72 -12.97 -1.05
CA GLU A 141 -7.35 -12.72 0.24
C GLU A 141 -8.42 -13.77 0.52
#